data_ec5d587b5ea099e1c6166bd13731dc35
#
_entry.id   ec5d587b5ea099e1c6166bd13731dc35
#
_cell.length_a   1.000
_cell.length_b   1.000
_cell.length_c   1.000
_cell.angle_alpha   90.00
_cell.angle_beta   90.00
_cell.angle_gamma   90.00
#
_symmetry.space_group_name_H-M   'P 1'
#
loop_
_entity.id
_entity.type
_entity.pdbx_description
1 polymer ?
#
loop_
_entity_poly.entity_id
_entity_poly.type
_entity_poly.pdbx_seq_one_letter_code
_entity_poly.pdbx_strand_id
1 'polypeptide(L)'
;MSQLDIRIGTLAPMDKGAAYLKQILPHGFESFSLTMWAKIGDINLKEKAKEVLDCIGDKAVISSLGMFGNPLMNEETARDFGRCIEACRYFNCDIVAGFAGAIEGKPLPDSMPQFKKVWGELARIAEANNVRIAWENCDMGGWWHDPRWNIAHAPSAWEMMFNEVQSPNIGLEWEPCHQMNSLIDPLPQLRKLAAAGKIFHVHGKDATVFWDVIKEYGIRGGKQYVYHRTPGFGDTNWTDVISILRMHKWKGSIDIEGWHDPVYRDDLEMTGQVHALNYLKNCRGGAYVPNPK
;
A
#
# COMPACT_ATOMS: atom_id res chain seq x y z
N MET A 1 20.70 -5.08 -13.47
CA MET A 1 19.29 -4.78 -13.06
C MET A 1 18.55 -6.10 -12.97
N SER A 2 17.83 -6.32 -11.87
CA SER A 2 17.00 -7.52 -11.68
C SER A 2 15.94 -7.58 -12.78
N GLN A 3 15.81 -8.73 -13.46
CA GLN A 3 14.76 -8.98 -14.44
C GLN A 3 13.42 -9.35 -13.78
N LEU A 4 13.29 -9.13 -12.48
CA LEU A 4 12.06 -9.40 -11.75
C LEU A 4 10.98 -8.40 -12.18
N ASP A 5 9.84 -8.93 -12.57
CA ASP A 5 8.62 -8.17 -12.85
C ASP A 5 7.95 -7.69 -11.55
N ILE A 6 7.91 -8.56 -10.54
CA ILE A 6 7.33 -8.32 -9.21
C ILE A 6 8.43 -8.50 -8.16
N ARG A 7 8.68 -7.46 -7.37
CA ARG A 7 9.59 -7.50 -6.22
C ARG A 7 8.81 -7.77 -4.94
N ILE A 8 9.46 -8.46 -4.01
CA ILE A 8 8.91 -8.67 -2.67
C ILE A 8 9.76 -7.89 -1.69
N GLY A 9 9.14 -6.92 -1.06
CA GLY A 9 9.80 -6.00 -0.13
C GLY A 9 9.05 -5.85 1.19
N THR A 10 9.30 -4.73 1.87
CA THR A 10 8.62 -4.40 3.13
C THR A 10 8.56 -2.88 3.34
N LEU A 11 7.65 -2.46 4.22
CA LEU A 11 7.59 -1.09 4.69
C LEU A 11 8.78 -0.79 5.63
N ALA A 12 9.29 0.43 5.54
CA ALA A 12 10.34 0.91 6.42
C ALA A 12 10.08 2.37 6.84
N PRO A 13 10.20 2.69 8.14
CA PRO A 13 10.00 4.06 8.61
C PRO A 13 11.05 5.02 8.03
N MET A 14 10.60 6.11 7.41
CA MET A 14 11.47 7.12 6.78
C MET A 14 12.45 7.75 7.76
N ASP A 15 12.00 8.03 8.97
CA ASP A 15 12.81 8.64 10.03
C ASP A 15 13.99 7.76 10.43
N LYS A 16 13.78 6.44 10.52
CA LYS A 16 14.83 5.47 10.86
C LYS A 16 15.85 5.26 9.74
N GLY A 17 15.47 5.49 8.48
CA GLY A 17 16.36 5.53 7.31
C GLY A 17 17.34 4.35 7.22
N ALA A 18 18.59 4.64 6.81
CA ALA A 18 19.61 3.63 6.57
C ALA A 18 19.97 2.79 7.81
N ALA A 19 19.82 3.34 9.00
CA ALA A 19 20.13 2.60 10.24
C ALA A 19 19.21 1.37 10.41
N TYR A 20 17.94 1.51 10.04
CA TYR A 20 16.97 0.40 10.02
C TYR A 20 17.21 -0.53 8.83
N LEU A 21 17.39 0.05 7.63
CA LEU A 21 17.58 -0.74 6.41
C LEU A 21 18.81 -1.65 6.47
N LYS A 22 19.92 -1.21 7.08
CA LYS A 22 21.12 -2.05 7.30
C LYS A 22 20.82 -3.33 8.08
N GLN A 23 19.88 -3.30 9.00
CA GLN A 23 19.52 -4.45 9.82
C GLN A 23 18.67 -5.46 9.05
N ILE A 24 17.75 -4.99 8.18
CA ILE A 24 16.79 -5.85 7.49
C ILE A 24 17.23 -6.24 6.07
N LEU A 25 18.13 -5.50 5.42
CA LEU A 25 18.63 -5.78 4.07
C LEU A 25 19.22 -7.19 3.93
N PRO A 26 19.94 -7.76 4.94
CA PRO A 26 20.47 -9.13 4.86
C PRO A 26 19.40 -10.22 4.74
N HIS A 27 18.14 -9.95 5.09
CA HIS A 27 17.05 -10.92 4.93
C HIS A 27 16.64 -11.10 3.46
N GLY A 28 17.06 -10.21 2.57
CA GLY A 28 16.86 -10.34 1.13
C GLY A 28 15.55 -9.73 0.63
N PHE A 29 15.00 -8.71 1.30
CA PHE A 29 13.95 -7.85 0.75
C PHE A 29 14.45 -7.16 -0.53
N GLU A 30 13.60 -7.11 -1.55
CA GLU A 30 13.96 -6.62 -2.90
C GLU A 30 13.48 -5.18 -3.14
N SER A 31 12.61 -4.66 -2.26
CA SER A 31 12.14 -3.28 -2.27
C SER A 31 11.82 -2.77 -0.86
N PHE A 32 11.76 -1.45 -0.73
CA PHE A 32 11.34 -0.78 0.49
C PHE A 32 10.38 0.36 0.16
N SER A 33 9.17 0.33 0.75
CA SER A 33 8.28 1.48 0.82
C SER A 33 8.64 2.31 2.04
N LEU A 34 9.06 3.56 1.84
CA LEU A 34 9.48 4.44 2.93
C LEU A 34 8.27 5.21 3.47
N THR A 35 7.90 4.96 4.71
CA THR A 35 6.64 5.43 5.29
C THR A 35 6.79 6.58 6.28
N MET A 36 5.84 7.52 6.23
CA MET A 36 5.70 8.65 7.13
C MET A 36 4.26 8.74 7.62
N TRP A 37 4.10 9.10 8.89
CA TRP A 37 2.77 9.29 9.47
C TRP A 37 2.38 10.76 9.49
N ALA A 38 1.31 11.09 8.76
CA ALA A 38 0.66 12.38 8.66
C ALA A 38 1.51 13.54 8.11
N LYS A 39 2.82 13.57 8.33
CA LYS A 39 3.71 14.66 7.89
C LYS A 39 5.15 14.23 7.72
N ILE A 40 5.91 15.00 6.95
CA ILE A 40 7.35 14.83 6.76
C ILE A 40 8.13 15.35 7.98
N GLY A 41 7.61 16.42 8.61
CA GLY A 41 8.33 17.10 9.68
C GLY A 41 9.64 17.72 9.21
N ASP A 42 10.70 17.61 10.03
CA ASP A 42 12.02 18.21 9.79
C ASP A 42 12.95 17.37 8.90
N ILE A 43 12.42 16.30 8.25
CA ILE A 43 13.23 15.41 7.41
C ILE A 43 13.64 16.14 6.12
N ASN A 44 14.95 16.24 5.88
CA ASN A 44 15.49 16.64 4.59
C ASN A 44 15.44 15.45 3.62
N LEU A 45 14.40 15.41 2.78
CA LEU A 45 14.14 14.29 1.87
C LEU A 45 15.30 14.02 0.89
N LYS A 46 16.02 15.05 0.45
CA LYS A 46 17.15 14.87 -0.48
C LYS A 46 18.35 14.21 0.19
N GLU A 47 18.66 14.61 1.41
CA GLU A 47 19.75 13.99 2.19
C GLU A 47 19.36 12.57 2.61
N LYS A 48 18.13 12.39 3.02
CA LYS A 48 17.59 11.07 3.38
C LYS A 48 17.61 10.11 2.18
N ALA A 49 17.27 10.57 0.99
CA ALA A 49 17.37 9.78 -0.24
C ALA A 49 18.80 9.30 -0.49
N LYS A 50 19.78 10.20 -0.37
CA LYS A 50 21.20 9.82 -0.53
C LYS A 50 21.61 8.77 0.49
N GLU A 51 21.28 9.00 1.78
CA GLU A 51 21.59 8.07 2.88
C GLU A 51 21.02 6.66 2.60
N VAL A 52 19.77 6.59 2.18
CA VAL A 52 19.04 5.33 1.93
C VAL A 52 19.61 4.63 0.70
N LEU A 53 19.79 5.35 -0.42
CA LEU A 53 20.28 4.76 -1.66
C LEU A 53 21.72 4.27 -1.53
N ASP A 54 22.58 5.01 -0.83
CA ASP A 54 23.95 4.57 -0.51
C ASP A 54 23.95 3.27 0.34
N CYS A 55 22.93 3.12 1.22
CA CYS A 55 22.79 1.93 2.06
C CYS A 55 22.36 0.69 1.28
N ILE A 56 21.32 0.82 0.44
CA ILE A 56 20.73 -0.33 -0.27
C ILE A 56 21.54 -0.73 -1.51
N GLY A 57 22.25 0.21 -2.13
CA GLY A 57 23.03 -0.02 -3.36
C GLY A 57 22.17 -0.61 -4.48
N ASP A 58 22.65 -1.70 -5.07
CA ASP A 58 21.95 -2.47 -6.12
C ASP A 58 21.14 -3.66 -5.60
N LYS A 59 21.09 -3.87 -4.27
CA LYS A 59 20.44 -5.03 -3.66
C LYS A 59 18.92 -4.91 -3.59
N ALA A 60 18.42 -3.69 -3.49
CA ALA A 60 17.00 -3.38 -3.41
C ALA A 60 16.68 -2.05 -4.11
N VAL A 61 15.39 -1.72 -4.22
CA VAL A 61 14.92 -0.43 -4.74
C VAL A 61 14.01 0.25 -3.71
N ILE A 62 13.84 1.56 -3.81
CA ILE A 62 12.72 2.24 -3.16
C ILE A 62 11.50 2.12 -4.08
N SER A 63 10.45 1.48 -3.59
CA SER A 63 9.21 1.22 -4.33
C SER A 63 8.25 2.39 -4.32
N SER A 64 8.15 3.05 -3.17
CA SER A 64 7.24 4.18 -2.97
C SER A 64 7.67 5.05 -1.78
N LEU A 65 7.12 6.27 -1.74
CA LEU A 65 7.09 7.11 -0.55
C LEU A 65 5.67 7.10 0.00
N GLY A 66 5.49 6.61 1.23
CA GLY A 66 4.19 6.47 1.88
C GLY A 66 3.88 7.63 2.82
N MET A 67 2.73 8.31 2.63
CA MET A 67 2.22 9.36 3.50
C MET A 67 0.85 8.98 4.04
N PHE A 68 0.76 8.57 5.29
CA PHE A 68 -0.47 8.07 5.92
C PHE A 68 -1.07 9.12 6.85
N GLY A 69 -1.91 9.97 6.29
CA GLY A 69 -2.59 11.06 6.97
C GLY A 69 -3.87 11.47 6.25
N ASN A 70 -4.60 12.44 6.80
CA ASN A 70 -5.84 12.93 6.20
C ASN A 70 -5.63 14.28 5.50
N PRO A 71 -5.28 14.29 4.20
CA PRO A 71 -5.02 15.53 3.46
C PRO A 71 -6.27 16.37 3.21
N LEU A 72 -7.47 15.82 3.39
CA LEU A 72 -8.71 16.58 3.23
C LEU A 72 -9.01 17.49 4.42
N MET A 73 -8.49 17.14 5.60
CA MET A 73 -8.71 17.87 6.86
C MET A 73 -7.44 18.59 7.35
N ASN A 74 -6.26 18.25 6.82
CA ASN A 74 -4.99 18.79 7.26
C ASN A 74 -4.17 19.34 6.07
N GLU A 75 -4.03 20.65 6.00
CA GLU A 75 -3.29 21.32 4.94
C GLU A 75 -1.78 21.00 4.94
N GLU A 76 -1.18 20.74 6.11
CA GLU A 76 0.21 20.32 6.21
C GLU A 76 0.40 18.95 5.54
N THR A 77 -0.49 17.99 5.84
CA THR A 77 -0.49 16.68 5.17
C THR A 77 -0.65 16.83 3.65
N ALA A 78 -1.56 17.68 3.18
CA ALA A 78 -1.74 17.91 1.74
C ALA A 78 -0.49 18.51 1.09
N ARG A 79 0.15 19.51 1.72
CA ARG A 79 1.43 20.07 1.25
C ARG A 79 2.54 19.03 1.23
N ASP A 80 2.60 18.19 2.25
CA ASP A 80 3.63 17.16 2.38
C ASP A 80 3.46 16.04 1.35
N PHE A 81 2.23 15.70 0.93
CA PHE A 81 2.01 14.88 -0.28
C PHE A 81 2.68 15.50 -1.52
N GLY A 82 2.49 16.80 -1.75
CA GLY A 82 3.16 17.52 -2.84
C GLY A 82 4.68 17.44 -2.74
N ARG A 83 5.25 17.64 -1.55
CA ARG A 83 6.70 17.51 -1.30
C ARG A 83 7.20 16.08 -1.56
N CYS A 84 6.44 15.05 -1.19
CA CYS A 84 6.78 13.66 -1.50
C CYS A 84 6.80 13.41 -3.01
N ILE A 85 5.81 13.91 -3.75
CA ILE A 85 5.75 13.81 -5.21
C ILE A 85 7.02 14.41 -5.84
N GLU A 86 7.38 15.63 -5.46
CA GLU A 86 8.59 16.30 -5.96
C GLU A 86 9.90 15.59 -5.55
N ALA A 87 9.89 14.91 -4.38
CA ALA A 87 11.05 14.22 -3.85
C ALA A 87 11.28 12.84 -4.47
N CYS A 88 10.30 12.21 -5.10
CA CYS A 88 10.43 10.88 -5.72
C CYS A 88 11.67 10.74 -6.61
N ARG A 89 12.02 11.79 -7.35
CA ARG A 89 13.22 11.85 -8.20
C ARG A 89 14.52 11.62 -7.43
N TYR A 90 14.60 11.99 -6.15
CA TYR A 90 15.79 11.78 -5.33
C TYR A 90 15.92 10.33 -4.86
N PHE A 91 14.80 9.63 -4.71
CA PHE A 91 14.73 8.24 -4.27
C PHE A 91 14.74 7.22 -5.43
N ASN A 92 14.83 7.69 -6.68
CA ASN A 92 14.70 6.85 -7.87
C ASN A 92 13.40 6.02 -7.88
N CYS A 93 12.30 6.57 -7.35
CA CYS A 93 10.97 5.98 -7.38
C CYS A 93 9.98 6.90 -8.09
N ASP A 94 8.81 6.37 -8.43
CA ASP A 94 7.77 7.11 -9.17
C ASP A 94 6.37 6.93 -8.54
N ILE A 95 6.31 6.48 -7.28
CA ILE A 95 5.05 6.27 -6.57
C ILE A 95 5.05 7.02 -5.24
N VAL A 96 3.99 7.79 -5.01
CA VAL A 96 3.62 8.29 -3.68
C VAL A 96 2.32 7.60 -3.28
N ALA A 97 2.36 6.91 -2.15
CA ALA A 97 1.23 6.15 -1.64
C ALA A 97 0.65 6.76 -0.36
N GLY A 98 -0.56 6.39 0.02
CA GLY A 98 -1.14 6.77 1.30
C GLY A 98 -2.66 6.98 1.28
N PHE A 99 -3.20 7.58 2.33
CA PHE A 99 -4.64 7.73 2.48
C PHE A 99 -5.21 8.84 1.59
N ALA A 100 -6.38 8.57 1.01
CA ALA A 100 -7.12 9.58 0.24
C ALA A 100 -7.70 10.70 1.11
N GLY A 101 -7.80 10.47 2.42
CA GLY A 101 -8.45 11.37 3.35
C GLY A 101 -9.97 11.19 3.39
N ALA A 102 -10.61 11.85 4.34
CA ALA A 102 -12.06 11.91 4.51
C ALA A 102 -12.45 13.16 5.28
N ILE A 103 -13.71 13.62 5.15
CA ILE A 103 -14.29 14.61 6.06
C ILE A 103 -14.87 13.84 7.24
N GLU A 104 -14.24 13.98 8.39
CA GLU A 104 -14.64 13.26 9.60
C GLU A 104 -16.07 13.57 10.03
N GLY A 105 -16.78 12.54 10.51
CA GLY A 105 -18.18 12.66 10.95
C GLY A 105 -19.21 12.95 9.84
N LYS A 106 -18.82 12.77 8.57
CA LYS A 106 -19.68 12.93 7.39
C LYS A 106 -19.70 11.65 6.57
N PRO A 107 -20.83 11.31 5.91
CA PRO A 107 -20.86 10.22 4.96
C PRO A 107 -19.83 10.40 3.83
N LEU A 108 -19.31 9.30 3.31
CA LEU A 108 -18.28 9.29 2.28
C LEU A 108 -18.53 10.23 1.11
N PRO A 109 -19.74 10.32 0.51
CA PRO A 109 -20.02 11.23 -0.60
C PRO A 109 -19.80 12.71 -0.26
N ASP A 110 -19.94 13.10 1.00
CA ASP A 110 -19.74 14.48 1.44
C ASP A 110 -18.25 14.90 1.40
N SER A 111 -17.33 13.93 1.29
CA SER A 111 -15.91 14.19 1.10
C SER A 111 -15.55 14.57 -0.33
N MET A 112 -16.38 14.25 -1.34
CA MET A 112 -16.03 14.40 -2.76
C MET A 112 -15.68 15.83 -3.19
N PRO A 113 -16.36 16.90 -2.75
CA PRO A 113 -15.97 18.27 -3.14
C PRO A 113 -14.55 18.64 -2.67
N GLN A 114 -14.21 18.30 -1.42
CA GLN A 114 -12.88 18.56 -0.88
C GLN A 114 -11.83 17.62 -1.50
N PHE A 115 -12.20 16.37 -1.73
CA PHE A 115 -11.38 15.39 -2.44
C PHE A 115 -10.98 15.92 -3.84
N LYS A 116 -11.94 16.38 -4.63
CA LYS A 116 -11.68 16.99 -5.95
C LYS A 116 -10.69 18.16 -5.87
N LYS A 117 -10.88 19.03 -4.90
CA LYS A 117 -10.02 20.22 -4.72
C LYS A 117 -8.58 19.79 -4.42
N VAL A 118 -8.38 18.95 -3.41
CA VAL A 118 -7.05 18.55 -2.95
C VAL A 118 -6.36 17.65 -3.96
N TRP A 119 -7.02 16.56 -4.36
CA TRP A 119 -6.42 15.57 -5.26
C TRP A 119 -6.36 16.01 -6.72
N GLY A 120 -7.22 16.91 -7.14
CA GLY A 120 -7.10 17.54 -8.46
C GLY A 120 -5.84 18.41 -8.59
N GLU A 121 -5.39 19.05 -7.52
CA GLU A 121 -4.13 19.78 -7.48
C GLU A 121 -2.94 18.82 -7.40
N LEU A 122 -2.96 17.86 -6.47
CA LEU A 122 -1.89 16.88 -6.32
C LEU A 122 -1.70 16.01 -7.57
N ALA A 123 -2.76 15.69 -8.30
CA ALA A 123 -2.69 14.97 -9.56
C ALA A 123 -1.92 15.77 -10.62
N ARG A 124 -2.15 17.10 -10.74
CA ARG A 124 -1.39 17.95 -11.66
C ARG A 124 0.09 18.02 -11.30
N ILE A 125 0.42 18.09 -10.00
CA ILE A 125 1.81 18.03 -9.54
C ILE A 125 2.43 16.68 -9.89
N ALA A 126 1.70 15.57 -9.69
CA ALA A 126 2.16 14.24 -10.01
C ALA A 126 2.41 14.04 -11.51
N GLU A 127 1.51 14.50 -12.37
CA GLU A 127 1.67 14.47 -13.82
C GLU A 127 2.91 15.26 -14.27
N ALA A 128 3.11 16.48 -13.74
CA ALA A 128 4.26 17.32 -14.05
C ALA A 128 5.61 16.70 -13.63
N ASN A 129 5.61 15.82 -12.63
CA ASN A 129 6.79 15.13 -12.13
C ASN A 129 6.92 13.67 -12.63
N ASN A 130 6.00 13.16 -13.45
CA ASN A 130 5.90 11.76 -13.88
C ASN A 130 5.82 10.79 -12.69
N VAL A 131 5.10 11.16 -11.65
CA VAL A 131 4.87 10.37 -10.43
C VAL A 131 3.43 9.88 -10.41
N ARG A 132 3.22 8.69 -9.90
CA ARG A 132 1.92 8.06 -9.72
C ARG A 132 1.47 8.20 -8.26
N ILE A 133 0.21 8.50 -8.05
CA ILE A 133 -0.41 8.54 -6.73
C ILE A 133 -1.18 7.23 -6.53
N ALA A 134 -0.90 6.53 -5.44
CA ALA A 134 -1.50 5.25 -5.10
C ALA A 134 -2.26 5.37 -3.77
N TRP A 135 -3.61 5.47 -3.82
CA TRP A 135 -4.41 5.51 -2.59
C TRP A 135 -4.51 4.13 -1.98
N GLU A 136 -4.15 4.03 -0.70
CA GLU A 136 -4.30 2.80 0.05
C GLU A 136 -5.78 2.53 0.38
N ASN A 137 -6.20 1.29 0.21
CA ASN A 137 -7.57 0.88 0.48
C ASN A 137 -7.85 0.48 1.94
N CYS A 138 -7.08 1.02 2.87
CA CYS A 138 -7.30 0.87 4.31
C CYS A 138 -8.60 1.54 4.76
N ASP A 139 -9.40 0.85 5.59
CA ASP A 139 -10.64 1.40 6.13
C ASP A 139 -10.46 2.26 7.37
N MET A 140 -9.30 2.19 8.03
CA MET A 140 -9.01 2.88 9.30
C MET A 140 -10.10 2.68 10.37
N GLY A 141 -10.83 1.56 10.31
CA GLY A 141 -12.00 1.28 11.15
C GLY A 141 -13.21 2.17 10.82
N GLY A 142 -13.21 2.83 9.66
CA GLY A 142 -14.32 3.59 9.12
C GLY A 142 -15.24 2.74 8.24
N TRP A 143 -16.32 3.35 7.77
CA TRP A 143 -17.30 2.76 6.89
C TRP A 143 -18.02 3.85 6.07
N TRP A 144 -18.98 3.47 5.22
CA TRP A 144 -19.62 4.40 4.28
C TRP A 144 -20.21 5.68 4.89
N HIS A 145 -20.82 5.58 6.08
CA HIS A 145 -21.45 6.72 6.75
C HIS A 145 -20.51 7.49 7.70
N ASP A 146 -19.35 6.93 8.00
CA ASP A 146 -18.29 7.57 8.77
C ASP A 146 -16.94 6.99 8.32
N PRO A 147 -16.36 7.51 7.23
CA PRO A 147 -15.11 6.98 6.67
C PRO A 147 -13.88 7.36 7.50
N ARG A 148 -14.05 8.07 8.61
CA ARG A 148 -12.96 8.54 9.47
C ARG A 148 -11.86 9.25 8.70
N TRP A 149 -10.77 8.55 8.41
CA TRP A 149 -9.55 9.09 7.83
C TRP A 149 -9.36 8.79 6.35
N ASN A 150 -10.15 7.85 5.79
CA ASN A 150 -9.89 7.40 4.43
C ASN A 150 -11.16 6.92 3.72
N ILE A 151 -11.46 7.55 2.60
CA ILE A 151 -12.60 7.16 1.76
C ILE A 151 -12.28 5.99 0.83
N ALA A 152 -11.02 5.64 0.61
CA ALA A 152 -10.59 4.66 -0.40
C ALA A 152 -10.84 3.19 0.00
N HIS A 153 -11.73 2.92 0.97
CA HIS A 153 -11.87 1.60 1.59
C HIS A 153 -12.86 0.65 0.88
N ALA A 154 -13.55 1.07 -0.16
CA ALA A 154 -14.56 0.24 -0.82
C ALA A 154 -14.58 0.44 -2.35
N PRO A 155 -14.93 -0.61 -3.14
CA PRO A 155 -14.99 -0.52 -4.59
C PRO A 155 -15.89 0.59 -5.13
N SER A 156 -17.06 0.81 -4.51
CA SER A 156 -17.96 1.91 -4.86
C SER A 156 -17.36 3.30 -4.61
N ALA A 157 -16.52 3.42 -3.60
CA ALA A 157 -15.76 4.65 -3.35
C ALA A 157 -14.70 4.89 -4.44
N TRP A 158 -13.98 3.85 -4.87
CA TRP A 158 -12.98 3.98 -5.94
C TRP A 158 -13.61 4.46 -7.24
N GLU A 159 -14.80 3.96 -7.60
CA GLU A 159 -15.55 4.43 -8.77
C GLU A 159 -15.85 5.94 -8.68
N MET A 160 -16.33 6.42 -7.52
CA MET A 160 -16.56 7.84 -7.28
C MET A 160 -15.27 8.65 -7.37
N MET A 161 -14.19 8.20 -6.73
CA MET A 161 -12.89 8.88 -6.69
C MET A 161 -12.28 9.00 -8.09
N PHE A 162 -12.27 7.92 -8.87
CA PHE A 162 -11.75 7.94 -10.25
C PHE A 162 -12.61 8.78 -11.21
N ASN A 163 -13.92 8.87 -10.98
CA ASN A 163 -14.80 9.76 -11.74
C ASN A 163 -14.58 11.23 -11.40
N GLU A 164 -14.29 11.52 -10.12
CA GLU A 164 -14.11 12.89 -9.65
C GLU A 164 -12.75 13.49 -10.04
N VAL A 165 -11.68 12.70 -10.01
CA VAL A 165 -10.34 13.11 -10.41
C VAL A 165 -9.83 12.17 -11.50
N GLN A 166 -9.99 12.61 -12.75
CA GLN A 166 -9.61 11.83 -13.93
C GLN A 166 -8.15 12.13 -14.30
N SER A 167 -7.25 11.26 -13.86
CA SER A 167 -5.82 11.32 -14.19
C SER A 167 -5.27 9.93 -14.47
N PRO A 168 -4.36 9.77 -15.45
CA PRO A 168 -3.65 8.51 -15.65
C PRO A 168 -2.68 8.20 -14.51
N ASN A 169 -2.29 9.21 -13.74
CA ASN A 169 -1.33 9.10 -12.65
C ASN A 169 -1.98 8.78 -11.29
N ILE A 170 -3.27 8.43 -11.29
CA ILE A 170 -4.01 8.04 -10.07
C ILE A 170 -4.43 6.58 -10.15
N GLY A 171 -4.16 5.84 -9.09
CA GLY A 171 -4.52 4.46 -8.89
C GLY A 171 -4.57 4.08 -7.41
N LEU A 172 -4.42 2.81 -7.12
CA LEU A 172 -4.47 2.26 -5.77
C LEU A 172 -3.11 1.68 -5.35
N GLU A 173 -2.82 1.85 -4.08
CA GLU A 173 -2.02 0.95 -3.27
C GLU A 173 -2.99 -0.09 -2.70
N TRP A 174 -3.01 -1.26 -3.35
CA TRP A 174 -4.02 -2.26 -3.07
C TRP A 174 -3.55 -3.28 -2.06
N GLU A 175 -4.45 -3.69 -1.16
CA GLU A 175 -4.24 -4.80 -0.25
C GLU A 175 -5.55 -5.58 -0.01
N PRO A 176 -5.48 -6.92 0.14
CA PRO A 176 -6.67 -7.74 0.29
C PRO A 176 -7.33 -7.64 1.67
N CYS A 177 -6.55 -7.41 2.73
CA CYS A 177 -7.00 -7.56 4.11
C CYS A 177 -8.20 -6.66 4.46
N HIS A 178 -8.21 -5.39 4.02
CA HIS A 178 -9.31 -4.47 4.31
C HIS A 178 -10.58 -4.78 3.52
N GLN A 179 -10.44 -5.36 2.32
CA GLN A 179 -11.61 -5.89 1.61
C GLN A 179 -12.20 -7.09 2.36
N MET A 180 -11.35 -8.00 2.84
CA MET A 180 -11.78 -9.17 3.63
C MET A 180 -12.40 -8.73 4.97
N ASN A 181 -11.90 -7.65 5.59
CA ASN A 181 -12.51 -7.06 6.79
C ASN A 181 -13.96 -6.62 6.54
N SER A 182 -14.25 -6.19 5.32
CA SER A 182 -15.61 -5.85 4.86
C SER A 182 -16.33 -7.03 4.20
N LEU A 183 -15.82 -8.26 4.31
CA LEU A 183 -16.33 -9.48 3.68
C LEU A 183 -16.45 -9.38 2.15
N ILE A 184 -15.61 -8.59 1.51
CA ILE A 184 -15.51 -8.48 0.06
C ILE A 184 -14.45 -9.48 -0.42
N ASP A 185 -14.79 -10.27 -1.45
CA ASP A 185 -13.78 -11.09 -2.15
C ASP A 185 -12.80 -10.17 -2.90
N PRO A 186 -11.51 -10.18 -2.54
CA PRO A 186 -10.55 -9.25 -3.12
C PRO A 186 -10.17 -9.58 -4.59
N LEU A 187 -10.21 -10.84 -5.01
CA LEU A 187 -9.72 -11.26 -6.33
C LEU A 187 -10.51 -10.70 -7.52
N PRO A 188 -11.86 -10.68 -7.50
CA PRO A 188 -12.64 -10.05 -8.56
C PRO A 188 -12.36 -8.56 -8.74
N GLN A 189 -12.17 -7.84 -7.63
CA GLN A 189 -11.84 -6.42 -7.68
C GLN A 189 -10.42 -6.18 -8.18
N LEU A 190 -9.46 -6.96 -7.70
CA LEU A 190 -8.08 -6.91 -8.21
C LEU A 190 -8.04 -7.11 -9.74
N ARG A 191 -8.79 -8.08 -10.26
CA ARG A 191 -8.85 -8.37 -11.70
C ARG A 191 -9.35 -7.18 -12.51
N LYS A 192 -10.43 -6.52 -12.03
CA LYS A 192 -10.98 -5.31 -12.67
C LYS A 192 -9.98 -4.16 -12.67
N LEU A 193 -9.37 -3.90 -11.52
CA LEU A 193 -8.42 -2.79 -11.35
C LEU A 193 -7.12 -3.02 -12.11
N ALA A 194 -6.60 -4.25 -12.13
CA ALA A 194 -5.41 -4.61 -12.89
C ALA A 194 -5.66 -4.47 -14.40
N ALA A 195 -6.84 -4.91 -14.90
CA ALA A 195 -7.25 -4.71 -16.29
C ALA A 195 -7.37 -3.23 -16.67
N ALA A 196 -7.81 -2.39 -15.73
CA ALA A 196 -7.92 -0.94 -15.91
C ALA A 196 -6.57 -0.19 -15.72
N GLY A 197 -5.48 -0.90 -15.36
CA GLY A 197 -4.18 -0.29 -15.06
C GLY A 197 -4.19 0.62 -13.83
N LYS A 198 -5.05 0.34 -12.85
CA LYS A 198 -5.26 1.17 -11.65
C LYS A 198 -4.58 0.61 -10.39
N ILE A 199 -3.81 -0.45 -10.48
CA ILE A 199 -2.96 -0.96 -9.39
C ILE A 199 -1.55 -0.41 -9.61
N PHE A 200 -1.07 0.43 -8.71
CA PHE A 200 0.26 1.02 -8.80
C PHE A 200 1.23 0.42 -7.79
N HIS A 201 0.74 0.11 -6.61
CA HIS A 201 1.50 -0.53 -5.53
C HIS A 201 0.65 -1.58 -4.84
N VAL A 202 1.27 -2.51 -4.12
CA VAL A 202 0.56 -3.56 -3.37
C VAL A 202 1.18 -3.70 -1.99
N HIS A 203 0.35 -3.63 -0.94
CA HIS A 203 0.76 -4.06 0.38
C HIS A 203 0.58 -5.57 0.55
N GLY A 204 1.63 -6.21 1.00
CA GLY A 204 1.62 -7.60 1.43
C GLY A 204 1.03 -7.72 2.83
N LYS A 205 -0.28 -7.62 2.93
CA LYS A 205 -1.04 -7.75 4.18
C LYS A 205 -2.26 -8.62 3.95
N ASP A 206 -2.41 -9.63 4.76
CA ASP A 206 -3.41 -10.68 4.64
C ASP A 206 -4.49 -10.54 5.73
N ALA A 207 -5.48 -11.41 5.71
CA ALA A 207 -6.46 -11.55 6.78
C ALA A 207 -6.96 -12.98 6.89
N THR A 208 -7.45 -13.34 8.08
CA THR A 208 -8.22 -14.57 8.32
C THR A 208 -9.64 -14.20 8.70
N VAL A 209 -10.64 -14.81 8.03
CA VAL A 209 -12.07 -14.62 8.32
C VAL A 209 -12.60 -15.81 9.12
N PHE A 210 -13.03 -15.54 10.35
CA PHE A 210 -13.61 -16.56 11.24
C PHE A 210 -15.12 -16.69 10.98
N TRP A 211 -15.48 -17.51 10.02
CA TRP A 211 -16.87 -17.74 9.60
C TRP A 211 -17.75 -18.38 10.68
N ASP A 212 -17.17 -19.14 11.60
CA ASP A 212 -17.82 -19.69 12.77
C ASP A 212 -18.29 -18.57 13.72
N VAL A 213 -17.44 -17.57 13.98
CA VAL A 213 -17.78 -16.38 14.76
C VAL A 213 -18.92 -15.59 14.10
N ILE A 214 -18.85 -15.41 12.78
CA ILE A 214 -19.92 -14.72 12.03
C ILE A 214 -21.24 -15.48 12.13
N LYS A 215 -21.22 -16.82 12.01
CA LYS A 215 -22.44 -17.63 12.08
C LYS A 215 -23.06 -17.63 13.49
N GLU A 216 -22.25 -17.52 14.53
CA GLU A 216 -22.73 -17.54 15.92
C GLU A 216 -23.20 -16.15 16.39
N TYR A 217 -22.46 -15.09 16.10
CA TYR A 217 -22.69 -13.75 16.65
C TYR A 217 -23.13 -12.72 15.60
N GLY A 218 -23.02 -13.03 14.32
CA GLY A 218 -23.24 -12.07 13.23
C GLY A 218 -22.16 -10.99 13.16
N ILE A 219 -22.19 -10.18 12.09
CA ILE A 219 -21.23 -9.09 11.87
C ILE A 219 -21.44 -7.89 12.82
N ARG A 220 -22.57 -7.82 13.54
CA ARG A 220 -22.91 -6.74 14.47
C ARG A 220 -22.95 -7.19 15.93
N GLY A 221 -22.55 -8.43 16.22
CA GLY A 221 -22.61 -9.03 17.57
C GLY A 221 -21.47 -8.60 18.50
N GLY A 222 -20.64 -7.64 18.10
CA GLY A 222 -19.55 -7.13 18.93
C GLY A 222 -18.37 -8.09 19.13
N LYS A 223 -18.32 -9.17 18.34
CA LYS A 223 -17.19 -10.10 18.31
C LYS A 223 -16.34 -9.82 17.08
N GLN A 224 -15.01 -9.79 17.27
CA GLN A 224 -14.08 -9.66 16.16
C GLN A 224 -14.07 -10.97 15.36
N TYR A 225 -14.31 -10.87 14.07
CA TYR A 225 -14.44 -12.01 13.15
C TYR A 225 -13.41 -11.99 12.02
N VAL A 226 -12.64 -10.92 11.87
CA VAL A 226 -11.50 -10.84 10.95
C VAL A 226 -10.28 -10.37 11.71
N TYR A 227 -9.16 -11.02 11.46
CA TYR A 227 -7.86 -10.60 11.97
C TYR A 227 -6.93 -10.35 10.81
N HIS A 228 -6.23 -9.21 10.83
CA HIS A 228 -5.14 -8.95 9.89
C HIS A 228 -4.02 -9.94 10.13
N ARG A 229 -3.43 -10.45 9.07
CA ARG A 229 -2.37 -11.45 9.12
C ARG A 229 -1.20 -11.05 8.23
N THR A 230 -0.04 -11.54 8.59
CA THR A 230 1.12 -11.52 7.71
C THR A 230 0.91 -12.52 6.57
N PRO A 231 1.29 -12.23 5.30
CA PRO A 231 1.10 -13.14 4.16
C PRO A 231 1.65 -14.55 4.41
N GLY A 232 0.84 -15.55 4.11
CA GLY A 232 1.11 -16.95 4.37
C GLY A 232 0.50 -17.49 5.67
N PHE A 233 -0.06 -16.61 6.51
CA PHE A 233 -0.82 -16.99 7.71
C PHE A 233 -2.31 -16.64 7.61
N GLY A 234 -2.74 -15.97 6.54
CA GLY A 234 -4.12 -15.62 6.26
C GLY A 234 -4.75 -16.46 5.16
N ASP A 235 -5.94 -16.04 4.72
CA ASP A 235 -6.79 -16.79 3.78
C ASP A 235 -6.60 -16.33 2.32
N THR A 236 -5.77 -15.31 2.04
CA THR A 236 -5.55 -14.81 0.69
C THR A 236 -4.73 -15.79 -0.14
N ASN A 237 -5.25 -16.17 -1.31
CA ASN A 237 -4.46 -16.91 -2.29
C ASN A 237 -3.49 -15.98 -3.05
N TRP A 238 -2.29 -15.79 -2.51
CA TRP A 238 -1.28 -14.93 -3.11
C TRP A 238 -0.74 -15.42 -4.46
N THR A 239 -0.85 -16.72 -4.74
CA THR A 239 -0.52 -17.25 -6.07
C THR A 239 -1.49 -16.73 -7.12
N ASP A 240 -2.80 -16.66 -6.80
CA ASP A 240 -3.80 -16.09 -7.70
C ASP A 240 -3.65 -14.57 -7.82
N VAL A 241 -3.36 -13.85 -6.71
CA VAL A 241 -3.04 -12.41 -6.73
C VAL A 241 -1.92 -12.14 -7.73
N ILE A 242 -0.79 -12.81 -7.60
CA ILE A 242 0.39 -12.62 -8.47
C ILE A 242 0.08 -13.04 -9.92
N SER A 243 -0.69 -14.10 -10.11
CA SER A 243 -1.11 -14.56 -11.45
C SER A 243 -1.98 -13.51 -12.13
N ILE A 244 -2.95 -12.93 -11.44
CA ILE A 244 -3.79 -11.85 -11.96
C ILE A 244 -2.93 -10.64 -12.35
N LEU A 245 -2.04 -10.20 -11.48
CA LEU A 245 -1.14 -9.08 -11.77
C LEU A 245 -0.30 -9.35 -13.03
N ARG A 246 0.29 -10.54 -13.16
CA ARG A 246 1.08 -10.93 -14.34
C ARG A 246 0.27 -11.05 -15.63
N MET A 247 -0.96 -11.58 -15.57
CA MET A 247 -1.85 -11.63 -16.74
C MET A 247 -2.12 -10.24 -17.32
N HIS A 248 -2.13 -9.22 -16.46
CA HIS A 248 -2.29 -7.82 -16.85
C HIS A 248 -0.95 -7.09 -17.03
N LYS A 249 0.18 -7.82 -17.10
CA LYS A 249 1.54 -7.26 -17.32
C LYS A 249 1.96 -6.24 -16.28
N TRP A 250 1.40 -6.33 -15.09
CA TRP A 250 1.78 -5.45 -14.00
C TRP A 250 3.24 -5.69 -13.58
N LYS A 251 3.93 -4.58 -13.29
CA LYS A 251 5.30 -4.58 -12.78
C LYS A 251 5.36 -3.63 -11.59
N GLY A 252 5.90 -4.11 -10.48
CA GLY A 252 5.97 -3.31 -9.27
C GLY A 252 6.47 -4.09 -8.07
N SER A 253 6.12 -3.62 -6.89
CA SER A 253 6.50 -4.24 -5.63
C SER A 253 5.27 -4.65 -4.82
N ILE A 254 5.37 -5.79 -4.16
CA ILE A 254 4.50 -6.20 -3.06
C ILE A 254 5.33 -5.99 -1.79
N ASP A 255 5.04 -4.94 -1.04
CA ASP A 255 5.77 -4.61 0.17
C ASP A 255 4.98 -5.06 1.40
N ILE A 256 5.60 -5.92 2.21
CA ILE A 256 4.99 -6.55 3.37
C ILE A 256 4.72 -5.47 4.43
N GLU A 257 3.47 -5.39 4.88
CA GLU A 257 3.07 -4.60 6.03
C GLU A 257 2.90 -5.54 7.24
N GLY A 258 3.85 -5.44 8.18
CA GLY A 258 3.89 -6.24 9.40
C GLY A 258 2.93 -5.74 10.49
N TRP A 259 3.35 -5.75 11.71
CA TRP A 259 2.83 -5.24 13.00
C TRP A 259 1.33 -5.42 13.32
N HIS A 260 0.48 -5.71 12.37
CA HIS A 260 -0.97 -5.89 12.58
C HIS A 260 -1.38 -7.35 12.86
N ASP A 261 -0.46 -8.31 12.67
CA ASP A 261 -0.74 -9.73 12.95
C ASP A 261 -0.86 -9.95 14.47
N PRO A 262 -1.91 -10.62 14.97
CA PRO A 262 -2.06 -10.86 16.40
C PRO A 262 -1.03 -11.81 17.01
N VAL A 263 -0.32 -12.60 16.17
CA VAL A 263 0.71 -13.56 16.57
C VAL A 263 2.11 -13.04 16.21
N TYR A 264 2.30 -12.62 14.95
CA TYR A 264 3.60 -12.19 14.43
C TYR A 264 3.75 -10.67 14.54
N ARG A 265 3.82 -10.21 15.78
CA ARG A 265 4.02 -8.80 16.19
C ARG A 265 5.09 -8.72 17.28
N ASP A 266 5.44 -7.55 17.69
CA ASP A 266 6.43 -7.27 18.73
C ASP A 266 7.73 -8.06 18.45
N ASP A 267 8.19 -8.94 19.32
CA ASP A 267 9.40 -9.73 19.16
C ASP A 267 9.36 -10.71 17.96
N LEU A 268 8.18 -11.08 17.48
CA LEU A 268 7.99 -11.99 16.35
C LEU A 268 7.71 -11.27 15.03
N GLU A 269 7.65 -9.94 15.00
CA GLU A 269 7.29 -9.19 13.79
C GLU A 269 8.24 -9.48 12.64
N MET A 270 9.56 -9.34 12.83
CA MET A 270 10.52 -9.61 11.77
C MET A 270 10.55 -11.08 11.37
N THR A 271 10.30 -12.02 12.30
CA THR A 271 10.12 -13.45 11.99
C THR A 271 8.96 -13.64 11.01
N GLY A 272 7.82 -13.00 11.27
CA GLY A 272 6.65 -13.03 10.38
C GLY A 272 6.94 -12.39 9.02
N GLN A 273 7.61 -11.25 8.98
CA GLN A 273 7.97 -10.57 7.74
C GLN A 273 8.92 -11.42 6.86
N VAL A 274 9.91 -12.06 7.45
CA VAL A 274 10.84 -12.96 6.72
C VAL A 274 10.11 -14.22 6.24
N HIS A 275 9.18 -14.77 7.02
CA HIS A 275 8.30 -15.84 6.54
C HIS A 275 7.50 -15.38 5.32
N ALA A 276 6.83 -14.22 5.40
CA ALA A 276 6.05 -13.66 4.30
C ALA A 276 6.90 -13.38 3.05
N LEU A 277 8.12 -12.87 3.21
CA LEU A 277 9.08 -12.68 2.12
C LEU A 277 9.31 -13.99 1.35
N ASN A 278 9.62 -15.08 2.08
CA ASN A 278 9.88 -16.38 1.47
C ASN A 278 8.61 -16.99 0.84
N TYR A 279 7.48 -16.87 1.53
CA TYR A 279 6.18 -17.33 1.03
C TYR A 279 5.79 -16.61 -0.26
N LEU A 280 5.83 -15.28 -0.31
CA LEU A 280 5.50 -14.49 -1.50
C LEU A 280 6.47 -14.72 -2.66
N LYS A 281 7.77 -14.92 -2.38
CA LYS A 281 8.75 -15.35 -3.39
C LYS A 281 8.39 -16.71 -3.99
N ASN A 282 7.91 -17.66 -3.18
CA ASN A 282 7.42 -18.95 -3.69
C ASN A 282 6.14 -18.78 -4.53
N CYS A 283 5.18 -17.97 -4.08
CA CYS A 283 3.97 -17.65 -4.84
C CYS A 283 4.29 -16.99 -6.19
N ARG A 284 5.35 -16.21 -6.25
CA ARG A 284 5.87 -15.59 -7.48
C ARG A 284 6.52 -16.62 -8.43
N GLY A 285 6.88 -17.80 -7.97
CA GLY A 285 7.60 -18.83 -8.71
C GLY A 285 9.13 -18.78 -8.54
N GLY A 286 9.61 -18.17 -7.44
CA GLY A 286 11.03 -18.13 -7.10
C GLY A 286 11.83 -17.08 -7.87
N ALA A 287 13.08 -17.39 -8.18
CA ALA A 287 13.97 -16.53 -8.95
C ALA A 287 13.64 -16.61 -10.46
N TYR A 288 14.00 -15.53 -11.17
CA TYR A 288 13.88 -15.54 -12.63
C TYR A 288 14.80 -16.61 -13.25
N VAL A 289 14.21 -17.45 -14.10
CA VAL A 289 14.93 -18.45 -14.89
C VAL A 289 14.72 -18.13 -16.37
N PRO A 290 15.77 -17.84 -17.15
CA PRO A 290 15.63 -17.54 -18.57
C PRO A 290 15.20 -18.80 -19.34
N ASN A 291 14.34 -18.60 -20.36
CA ASN A 291 14.02 -19.66 -21.29
C ASN A 291 15.25 -20.07 -22.12
N PRO A 292 15.36 -21.34 -22.52
CA PRO A 292 16.32 -21.73 -23.54
C PRO A 292 16.15 -20.91 -24.82
N LYS A 293 17.27 -20.65 -25.53
CA LYS A 293 17.26 -19.96 -26.83
C LYS A 293 16.94 -20.91 -27.96
#